data_6d645b06c6bae28fbeebfef03b3d8ec3
#
_entry.id   6d645b06c6bae28fbeebfef03b3d8ec3
#
_cell.length_a   1.000
_cell.length_b   1.000
_cell.length_c   1.000
_cell.angle_alpha   90.00
_cell.angle_beta   90.00
_cell.angle_gamma   90.00
#
_symmetry.space_group_name_H-M   'P 1'
#
loop_
_entity.id
_entity.type
_entity.pdbx_description
1 polymer ?
#
loop_
_entity_poly.entity_id
_entity_poly.type
_entity_poly.pdbx_seq_one_letter_code
_entity_poly.pdbx_strand_id
1 'polypeptide(L)'
;MSVEIERVHSLERMIFKSVRSTEEKLNYVRNNQPVLLVAFKENKPVGFKLGYVIPGTQTLFSWLGGVHSLHRRSGIGQHLLERQEALARDMGLDKIYFTSYDRYKPMIRLGEKNGYELIKAETDAGEMKYWYQKNLCSGVLG
;
A
#
# COMPACT_ATOMS: atom_id res chain seq x y z
N MET A 1 -8.05 15.34 -17.47
CA MET A 1 -8.57 14.09 -16.91
C MET A 1 -8.23 14.00 -15.44
N SER A 2 -9.23 13.86 -14.61
CA SER A 2 -9.01 13.74 -13.17
C SER A 2 -8.99 12.26 -12.76
N VAL A 3 -8.14 11.96 -11.79
CA VAL A 3 -8.13 10.66 -11.13
C VAL A 3 -8.67 10.88 -9.73
N GLU A 4 -9.72 10.19 -9.38
CA GLU A 4 -10.30 10.25 -8.04
C GLU A 4 -9.78 9.07 -7.24
N ILE A 5 -9.39 9.33 -6.00
CA ILE A 5 -8.89 8.32 -5.09
C ILE A 5 -9.77 8.34 -3.85
N GLU A 6 -10.40 7.22 -3.56
CA GLU A 6 -11.28 7.11 -2.40
C GLU A 6 -11.05 5.81 -1.66
N ARG A 7 -11.43 5.82 -0.39
CA ARG A 7 -11.51 4.60 0.40
C ARG A 7 -12.89 3.99 0.14
N VAL A 8 -12.91 2.78 -0.44
CA VAL A 8 -14.14 2.17 -0.90
C VAL A 8 -14.42 0.88 -0.15
N HIS A 9 -15.37 0.91 0.76
CA HIS A 9 -15.73 -0.26 1.55
C HIS A 9 -16.44 -1.35 0.74
N SER A 10 -17.24 -0.93 -0.24
CA SER A 10 -18.02 -1.86 -1.05
C SER A 10 -17.16 -2.75 -1.95
N LEU A 11 -15.97 -2.30 -2.33
CA LEU A 11 -15.07 -3.07 -3.18
C LEU A 11 -14.18 -4.02 -2.40
N GLU A 12 -14.11 -3.89 -1.08
CA GLU A 12 -13.28 -4.77 -0.25
C GLU A 12 -13.63 -6.23 -0.49
N ARG A 13 -14.92 -6.56 -0.58
CA ARG A 13 -15.37 -7.93 -0.84
C ARG A 13 -14.84 -8.48 -2.16
N MET A 14 -14.86 -7.67 -3.20
CA MET A 14 -14.40 -8.10 -4.52
C MET A 14 -12.90 -8.34 -4.54
N ILE A 15 -12.15 -7.45 -3.91
CA ILE A 15 -10.69 -7.57 -3.84
C ILE A 15 -10.29 -8.78 -3.01
N PHE A 16 -10.92 -8.99 -1.86
CA PHE A 16 -10.63 -10.15 -1.02
C PHE A 16 -10.95 -11.47 -1.74
N LYS A 17 -11.92 -11.48 -2.64
CA LYS A 17 -12.22 -12.67 -3.45
C LYS A 17 -11.23 -12.88 -4.58
N SER A 18 -10.70 -11.80 -5.16
CA SER A 18 -9.82 -11.88 -6.32
C SER A 18 -8.34 -12.04 -5.97
N VAL A 19 -7.96 -11.75 -4.75
CA VAL A 19 -6.57 -11.89 -4.31
C VAL A 19 -6.24 -13.36 -4.12
N ARG A 20 -5.16 -13.81 -4.75
CA ARG A 20 -4.63 -15.16 -4.55
C ARG A 20 -3.89 -15.21 -3.23
N SER A 21 -4.59 -15.59 -2.20
CA SER A 21 -4.03 -15.72 -0.86
C SER A 21 -4.80 -16.78 -0.10
N THR A 22 -4.22 -17.27 0.98
CA THR A 22 -4.92 -18.21 1.84
C THR A 22 -6.09 -17.51 2.53
N GLU A 23 -7.12 -18.27 2.81
CA GLU A 23 -8.28 -17.75 3.55
C GLU A 23 -7.86 -17.16 4.89
N GLU A 24 -6.88 -17.78 5.54
CA GLU A 24 -6.31 -17.27 6.80
C GLU A 24 -5.76 -15.86 6.66
N LYS A 25 -4.98 -15.61 5.59
CA LYS A 25 -4.40 -14.28 5.37
C LYS A 25 -5.49 -13.25 5.09
N LEU A 26 -6.48 -13.60 4.30
CA LEU A 26 -7.60 -12.71 4.01
C LEU A 26 -8.37 -12.35 5.26
N ASN A 27 -8.65 -13.33 6.12
CA ASN A 27 -9.33 -13.09 7.39
C ASN A 27 -8.49 -12.22 8.32
N TYR A 28 -7.18 -12.48 8.36
CA TYR A 28 -6.24 -11.68 9.15
C TYR A 28 -6.30 -10.21 8.76
N VAL A 29 -6.21 -9.93 7.45
CA VAL A 29 -6.27 -8.56 6.94
C VAL A 29 -7.60 -7.92 7.25
N ARG A 30 -8.69 -8.66 7.02
CA ARG A 30 -10.05 -8.17 7.25
C ARG A 30 -10.29 -7.76 8.70
N ASN A 31 -9.67 -8.47 9.63
CA ASN A 31 -9.86 -8.23 11.07
C ASN A 31 -8.87 -7.23 11.67
N ASN A 32 -7.97 -6.66 10.87
CA ASN A 32 -6.94 -5.76 11.39
C ASN A 32 -6.97 -4.39 10.71
N GLN A 33 -8.14 -3.76 10.73
CA GLN A 33 -8.36 -2.41 10.21
C GLN A 33 -7.85 -2.24 8.76
N PRO A 34 -8.45 -2.95 7.80
CA PRO A 34 -8.04 -2.84 6.41
C PRO A 34 -8.31 -1.45 5.85
N VAL A 35 -7.37 -0.99 5.03
CA VAL A 35 -7.46 0.29 4.34
C VAL A 35 -7.35 0.03 2.86
N LEU A 36 -8.44 0.23 2.13
CA LEU A 36 -8.47 0.06 0.69
C LEU A 36 -8.67 1.41 0.02
N LEU A 37 -7.72 1.77 -0.83
CA LEU A 37 -7.80 2.95 -1.68
C LEU A 37 -7.92 2.49 -3.12
N VAL A 38 -8.84 3.10 -3.86
CA VAL A 38 -9.03 2.79 -5.28
C VAL A 38 -8.97 4.10 -6.07
N ALA A 39 -8.20 4.09 -7.13
CA ALA A 39 -8.12 5.20 -8.07
C ALA A 39 -9.07 4.92 -9.23
N PHE A 40 -9.92 5.90 -9.53
CA PHE A 40 -10.89 5.82 -10.62
C PHE A 40 -10.55 6.83 -11.70
N LYS A 41 -10.79 6.44 -12.94
CA LYS A 41 -10.69 7.33 -14.08
C LYS A 41 -11.91 7.08 -14.95
N GLU A 42 -12.71 8.11 -15.17
CA GLU A 42 -13.96 7.99 -15.94
C GLU A 42 -14.85 6.86 -15.38
N ASN A 43 -14.98 6.83 -14.05
CA ASN A 43 -15.78 5.85 -13.31
C ASN A 43 -15.30 4.40 -13.39
N LYS A 44 -14.07 4.18 -13.88
CA LYS A 44 -13.47 2.84 -13.94
C LYS A 44 -12.30 2.76 -12.98
N PRO A 45 -12.18 1.67 -12.20
CA PRO A 45 -11.01 1.50 -11.33
C PRO A 45 -9.77 1.26 -12.18
N VAL A 46 -8.72 2.03 -11.92
CA VAL A 46 -7.45 1.94 -12.66
C VAL A 46 -6.27 1.61 -11.77
N GLY A 47 -6.46 1.62 -10.46
CA GLY A 47 -5.41 1.25 -9.52
C GLY A 47 -5.95 1.11 -8.12
N PHE A 48 -5.17 0.45 -7.26
CA PHE A 48 -5.58 0.28 -5.86
C PHE A 48 -4.38 0.13 -4.95
N LYS A 49 -4.63 0.32 -3.65
CA LYS A 49 -3.67 0.03 -2.60
C LYS A 49 -4.42 -0.51 -1.39
N LEU A 50 -3.97 -1.66 -0.89
CA LEU A 50 -4.59 -2.32 0.25
C LEU A 50 -3.55 -2.51 1.34
N GLY A 51 -3.87 -2.03 2.53
CA GLY A 51 -3.03 -2.22 3.70
C GLY A 51 -3.85 -2.58 4.92
N TYR A 52 -3.17 -2.88 6.01
CA TYR A 52 -3.83 -3.14 7.29
C TYR A 52 -2.90 -2.73 8.44
N VAL A 53 -3.50 -2.50 9.61
CA VAL A 53 -2.74 -2.15 10.80
C VAL A 53 -2.20 -3.42 11.45
N ILE A 54 -0.90 -3.43 11.74
CA ILE A 54 -0.27 -4.57 12.40
C ILE A 54 -0.74 -4.60 13.86
N PRO A 55 -1.33 -5.71 14.34
CA PRO A 55 -1.86 -5.79 15.70
C PRO A 55 -0.86 -5.36 16.77
N GLY A 56 -1.32 -4.56 17.72
CA GLY A 56 -0.49 -4.10 18.84
C GLY A 56 0.50 -3.02 18.47
N THR A 57 0.41 -2.45 17.27
CA THR A 57 1.32 -1.40 16.82
C THR A 57 0.54 -0.24 16.20
N GLN A 58 1.27 0.86 15.93
CA GLN A 58 0.74 1.97 15.16
C GLN A 58 1.39 2.00 13.77
N THR A 59 1.53 0.82 13.18
CA THR A 59 2.17 0.65 11.89
C THR A 59 1.17 0.10 10.87
N LEU A 60 1.10 0.75 9.71
CA LEU A 60 0.34 0.26 8.57
C LEU A 60 1.27 -0.58 7.70
N PHE A 61 0.85 -1.81 7.40
CA PHE A 61 1.53 -2.61 6.39
C PHE A 61 0.79 -2.42 5.06
N SER A 62 1.47 -1.81 4.10
CA SER A 62 0.96 -1.67 2.74
C SER A 62 1.18 -2.99 2.02
N TRP A 63 0.18 -3.84 2.04
CA TRP A 63 0.32 -5.24 1.62
C TRP A 63 0.27 -5.44 0.11
N LEU A 64 -0.73 -4.87 -0.55
CA LEU A 64 -0.94 -5.05 -1.99
C LEU A 64 -1.20 -3.72 -2.65
N GLY A 65 -0.85 -3.64 -3.93
CA GLY A 65 -1.18 -2.48 -4.73
C GLY A 65 -0.89 -2.76 -6.20
N GLY A 66 -1.49 -1.99 -7.06
CA GLY A 66 -1.25 -2.10 -8.48
C GLY A 66 -1.94 -0.99 -9.26
N VAL A 67 -1.41 -0.72 -10.45
CA VAL A 67 -1.99 0.21 -11.40
C VAL A 67 -2.17 -0.54 -12.71
N HIS A 68 -3.34 -0.41 -13.31
CA HIS A 68 -3.63 -1.04 -14.59
C HIS A 68 -2.56 -0.66 -15.62
N SER A 69 -2.10 -1.63 -16.41
CA SER A 69 -0.97 -1.46 -17.33
C SER A 69 -1.12 -0.28 -18.29
N LEU A 70 -2.35 0.00 -18.75
CA LEU A 70 -2.62 1.11 -19.65
C LEU A 70 -2.56 2.48 -18.96
N HIS A 71 -2.50 2.51 -17.64
CA HIS A 71 -2.51 3.76 -16.86
C HIS A 71 -1.25 3.96 -16.05
N ARG A 72 -0.23 3.13 -16.27
CA ARG A 72 1.06 3.29 -15.59
C ARG A 72 1.77 4.54 -16.09
N ARG A 73 2.67 5.08 -15.25
CA ARG A 73 3.43 6.30 -15.53
C ARG A 73 2.56 7.55 -15.65
N SER A 74 1.34 7.50 -15.13
CA SER A 74 0.43 8.65 -15.12
C SER A 74 0.31 9.31 -13.76
N GLY A 75 1.14 8.90 -12.79
CA GLY A 75 1.11 9.46 -11.44
C GLY A 75 0.12 8.80 -10.51
N ILE A 76 -0.61 7.78 -10.95
CA ILE A 76 -1.61 7.11 -10.11
C ILE A 76 -0.96 6.43 -8.90
N GLY A 77 0.15 5.74 -9.10
CA GLY A 77 0.88 5.11 -7.99
C GLY A 77 1.31 6.12 -6.93
N GLN A 78 1.81 7.27 -7.36
CA GLN A 78 2.21 8.35 -6.47
C GLN A 78 1.00 8.90 -5.70
N HIS A 79 -0.12 9.12 -6.36
CA HIS A 79 -1.34 9.60 -5.72
C HIS A 79 -1.86 8.61 -4.68
N LEU A 80 -1.86 7.32 -5.01
CA LEU A 80 -2.29 6.27 -4.07
C LEU A 80 -1.39 6.25 -2.84
N LEU A 81 -0.08 6.34 -3.05
CA LEU A 81 0.88 6.36 -1.95
C LEU A 81 0.66 7.57 -1.04
N GLU A 82 0.50 8.76 -1.61
CA GLU A 82 0.28 9.97 -0.85
C GLU A 82 -1.02 9.92 -0.04
N ARG A 83 -2.09 9.41 -0.64
CA ARG A 83 -3.37 9.28 0.04
C ARG A 83 -3.32 8.23 1.14
N GLN A 84 -2.59 7.14 0.94
CA GLN A 84 -2.40 6.14 1.98
C GLN A 84 -1.64 6.74 3.18
N GLU A 85 -0.60 7.53 2.92
CA GLU A 85 0.14 8.20 3.98
C GLU A 85 -0.73 9.19 4.75
N ALA A 86 -1.52 9.98 4.03
CA ALA A 86 -2.42 10.94 4.67
C ALA A 86 -3.44 10.24 5.56
N LEU A 87 -4.02 9.15 5.05
CA LEU A 87 -5.01 8.39 5.81
C LEU A 87 -4.38 7.72 7.04
N ALA A 88 -3.17 7.20 6.90
CA ALA A 88 -2.45 6.61 8.04
C ALA A 88 -2.19 7.65 9.13
N ARG A 89 -1.81 8.87 8.74
CA ARG A 89 -1.63 9.97 9.71
C ARG A 89 -2.95 10.32 10.40
N ASP A 90 -4.04 10.38 9.66
CA ASP A 90 -5.36 10.66 10.22
C ASP A 90 -5.81 9.58 11.20
N MET A 91 -5.36 8.35 11.00
CA MET A 91 -5.64 7.23 11.91
C MET A 91 -4.73 7.21 13.14
N GLY A 92 -3.79 8.14 13.23
CA GLY A 92 -2.84 8.19 14.34
C GLY A 92 -1.69 7.20 14.23
N LEU A 93 -1.46 6.65 13.04
CA LEU A 93 -0.37 5.72 12.82
C LEU A 93 0.94 6.47 12.62
N ASP A 94 2.04 5.88 13.06
CA ASP A 94 3.34 6.54 13.02
C ASP A 94 4.30 6.00 11.97
N LYS A 95 3.99 4.86 11.37
CA LYS A 95 4.84 4.22 10.36
C LYS A 95 4.03 3.53 9.29
N ILE A 96 4.61 3.48 8.09
CA ILE A 96 4.16 2.58 7.03
C ILE A 96 5.34 1.75 6.59
N TYR A 97 5.12 0.45 6.36
CA TYR A 97 6.13 -0.32 5.66
C TYR A 97 5.50 -1.16 4.56
N PHE A 98 6.33 -1.55 3.60
CA PHE A 98 5.94 -2.46 2.53
C PHE A 98 7.09 -3.41 2.24
N THR A 99 6.77 -4.51 1.57
CA THR A 99 7.77 -5.45 1.08
C THR A 99 7.74 -5.48 -0.44
N SER A 100 8.86 -5.76 -1.06
CA SER A 100 8.94 -5.86 -2.51
C SER A 100 10.08 -6.82 -2.90
N TYR A 101 10.13 -7.14 -4.17
CA TYR A 101 11.13 -8.06 -4.74
C TYR A 101 11.81 -7.38 -5.92
N ASP A 102 12.96 -7.91 -6.34
CA ASP A 102 13.71 -7.36 -7.47
C ASP A 102 12.87 -7.21 -8.74
N ARG A 103 11.93 -8.12 -8.96
CA ARG A 103 11.06 -8.05 -10.14
C ARG A 103 10.08 -6.87 -10.12
N TYR A 104 9.91 -6.23 -8.96
CA TYR A 104 9.01 -5.09 -8.79
C TYR A 104 9.76 -3.79 -8.55
N LYS A 105 10.77 -3.52 -9.37
CA LYS A 105 11.59 -2.32 -9.25
C LYS A 105 10.84 -0.99 -9.26
N PRO A 106 9.77 -0.82 -10.06
CA PRO A 106 9.00 0.42 -9.99
C PRO A 106 8.46 0.75 -8.60
N MET A 107 8.03 -0.26 -7.84
CA MET A 107 7.57 -0.05 -6.46
C MET A 107 8.70 0.38 -5.55
N ILE A 108 9.88 -0.24 -5.70
CA ILE A 108 11.06 0.10 -4.91
C ILE A 108 11.45 1.56 -5.18
N ARG A 109 11.52 1.95 -6.45
CA ARG A 109 11.85 3.33 -6.83
C ARG A 109 10.83 4.34 -6.30
N LEU A 110 9.55 3.99 -6.37
CA LEU A 110 8.49 4.85 -5.84
C LEU A 110 8.66 5.04 -4.35
N GLY A 111 8.92 3.98 -3.60
CA GLY A 111 9.15 4.05 -2.17
C GLY A 111 10.36 4.91 -1.83
N GLU A 112 11.50 4.66 -2.49
CA GLU A 112 12.72 5.42 -2.24
C GLU A 112 12.55 6.91 -2.57
N LYS A 113 11.87 7.22 -3.66
CA LYS A 113 11.58 8.59 -4.05
C LYS A 113 10.74 9.32 -2.99
N ASN A 114 9.93 8.58 -2.26
CA ASN A 114 9.03 9.16 -1.26
C ASN A 114 9.54 9.01 0.17
N GLY A 115 10.82 8.72 0.35
CA GLY A 115 11.45 8.71 1.66
C GLY A 115 11.35 7.40 2.42
N TYR A 116 10.99 6.32 1.77
CA TYR A 116 11.04 5.00 2.41
C TYR A 116 12.47 4.50 2.43
N GLU A 117 12.87 3.91 3.55
CA GLU A 117 14.22 3.42 3.77
C GLU A 117 14.24 1.91 3.84
N LEU A 118 15.26 1.30 3.25
CA LEU A 118 15.49 -0.14 3.33
C LEU A 118 15.88 -0.51 4.76
N ILE A 119 15.10 -1.38 5.39
CA ILE A 119 15.38 -1.82 6.76
C ILE A 119 15.80 -3.28 6.85
N LYS A 120 15.51 -4.07 5.81
CA LYS A 120 15.83 -5.49 5.82
C LYS A 120 15.82 -6.04 4.40
N ALA A 121 16.71 -6.99 4.13
CA ALA A 121 16.73 -7.74 2.89
C ALA A 121 17.09 -9.18 3.20
N GLU A 122 16.36 -10.14 2.64
CA GLU A 122 16.67 -11.56 2.79
C GLU A 122 16.14 -12.35 1.61
N THR A 123 16.71 -13.55 1.42
CA THR A 123 16.25 -14.45 0.36
C THR A 123 14.94 -15.12 0.77
N ASP A 124 13.96 -15.08 -0.13
CA ASP A 124 12.66 -15.71 0.06
C ASP A 124 12.31 -16.47 -1.21
N ALA A 125 12.20 -17.79 -1.11
CA ALA A 125 11.90 -18.69 -2.23
C ALA A 125 12.79 -18.43 -3.46
N GLY A 126 14.08 -18.22 -3.22
CA GLY A 126 15.05 -18.04 -4.30
C GLY A 126 15.16 -16.62 -4.85
N GLU A 127 14.40 -15.67 -4.35
CA GLU A 127 14.57 -14.28 -4.76
C GLU A 127 14.77 -13.37 -3.54
N MET A 128 15.34 -12.21 -3.78
CA MET A 128 15.59 -11.24 -2.72
C MET A 128 14.32 -10.48 -2.39
N LYS A 129 13.95 -10.50 -1.12
CA LYS A 129 12.82 -9.74 -0.57
C LYS A 129 13.33 -8.58 0.25
N TYR A 130 12.75 -7.40 0.04
CA TYR A 130 13.16 -6.16 0.69
C TYR A 130 12.03 -5.61 1.54
N TRP A 131 12.37 -5.08 2.72
CA TRP A 131 11.45 -4.37 3.61
C TRP A 131 11.82 -2.91 3.63
N TYR A 132 10.86 -2.04 3.32
CA TYR A 132 11.02 -0.59 3.31
C TYR A 132 10.07 0.03 4.32
N GLN A 133 10.50 1.10 4.97
CA GLN A 133 9.74 1.76 6.03
C GLN A 133 9.84 3.27 5.92
N LYS A 134 8.76 3.94 6.26
CA LYS A 134 8.74 5.40 6.38
C LYS A 134 8.08 5.80 7.71
N ASN A 135 8.73 6.72 8.44
CA ASN A 135 8.14 7.32 9.62
C ASN A 135 7.19 8.44 9.20
N LEU A 136 5.98 8.41 9.74
CA LEU A 136 4.95 9.40 9.45
C LEU A 136 4.92 10.54 10.46
N CYS A 137 5.42 10.29 11.66
CA CYS A 137 5.60 11.33 12.65
C CYS A 137 6.75 12.17 12.19
N SER A 138 6.45 13.13 11.39
CA SER A 138 7.47 14.04 10.96
C SER A 138 7.84 14.86 12.11
N GLY A 139 8.72 14.47 12.80
CA GLY A 139 9.31 15.22 13.74
C GLY A 139 8.82 16.54 14.02
N VAL A 140 7.95 16.60 14.17
CA VAL A 140 7.54 17.74 14.54
C VAL A 140 8.22 18.37 15.53
N LEU A 141 8.70 18.26 15.57
CA LEU A 141 9.00 18.76 16.19
C LEU A 141 8.99 19.49 16.64
N GLY A 142 8.78 19.26 16.48
CA GLY A 142 8.75 20.17 17.11
C GLY A 142 8.80 21.03 17.48
#